data_25128ed2b0fc59776ca6ef649b0b7ff1
#
_entry.id   25128ed2b0fc59776ca6ef649b0b7ff1
#
_cell.length_a   1.000
_cell.length_b   1.000
_cell.length_c   1.000
_cell.angle_alpha   90.00
_cell.angle_beta   90.00
_cell.angle_gamma   90.00
#
_symmetry.space_group_name_H-M   'P 1'
#
loop_
_entity.id
_entity.type
_entity.pdbx_description
1 polymer ?
#
loop_
_entity_poly.entity_id
_entity_poly.type
_entity_poly.pdbx_seq_one_letter_code
_entity_poly.pdbx_strand_id
1 'polypeptide(L)'
;NFNCMVEQLTAHTWGLQMLFPFFALTGLKFVFPQLVTIPDFVTKTELTTLTMFYDAYYDFGIIGTALFAFIIGLTAAAVSIPVRQKKNPMTYMFYGQIAIYLGLAFFTTWFSNPTTWFWLALTLMMYWFVGYRRKGKGSHGRK
;
A
#
# COMPACT_ATOMS: atom_id res chain seq x y z
N ASN A 1 -3.02 -14.97 13.71
CA ASN A 1 -2.10 -15.26 12.60
C ASN A 1 -0.73 -14.57 12.78
N PHE A 2 -0.70 -13.25 13.11
CA PHE A 2 0.56 -12.52 13.29
C PHE A 2 1.45 -13.16 14.37
N ASN A 3 0.89 -13.52 15.53
CA ASN A 3 1.64 -14.17 16.62
C ASN A 3 2.19 -15.54 16.20
N CYS A 4 1.39 -16.33 15.46
CA CYS A 4 1.81 -17.62 14.92
C CYS A 4 3.05 -17.46 14.00
N MET A 5 3.06 -16.44 13.16
CA MET A 5 4.21 -16.13 12.31
C MET A 5 5.43 -15.73 13.14
N VAL A 6 5.26 -14.85 14.14
CA VAL A 6 6.38 -14.41 15.01
C VAL A 6 7.06 -15.58 15.70
N GLU A 7 6.27 -16.60 16.12
CA GLU A 7 6.80 -17.79 16.80
C GLU A 7 7.43 -18.81 15.87
N GLN A 8 6.96 -18.91 14.63
CA GLN A 8 7.36 -19.97 13.69
C GLN A 8 8.36 -19.52 12.63
N LEU A 9 8.50 -18.20 12.42
CA LEU A 9 9.37 -17.65 11.40
C LEU A 9 10.84 -17.87 11.77
N THR A 10 11.53 -18.70 10.99
CA THR A 10 12.96 -19.03 11.18
C THR A 10 13.89 -18.16 10.33
N ALA A 11 13.38 -17.58 9.24
CA ALA A 11 14.19 -16.75 8.33
C ALA A 11 13.31 -15.69 7.67
N HIS A 12 13.86 -14.48 7.50
CA HIS A 12 13.20 -13.36 6.81
C HIS A 12 13.40 -13.44 5.30
N THR A 13 12.44 -12.93 4.53
CA THR A 13 12.44 -13.01 3.05
C THR A 13 12.99 -11.76 2.35
N TRP A 14 13.47 -10.78 3.11
CA TRP A 14 14.21 -9.61 2.62
C TRP A 14 13.46 -8.81 1.52
N GLY A 15 12.18 -8.63 1.68
CA GLY A 15 11.36 -7.78 0.81
C GLY A 15 10.52 -8.52 -0.22
N LEU A 16 10.53 -9.83 -0.29
CA LEU A 16 9.76 -10.58 -1.29
C LEU A 16 8.26 -10.43 -1.11
N GLN A 17 7.76 -10.42 0.13
CA GLN A 17 6.34 -10.24 0.42
C GLN A 17 5.87 -8.82 0.10
N MET A 18 6.61 -7.81 0.55
CA MET A 18 6.26 -6.42 0.31
C MET A 18 6.39 -6.02 -1.16
N LEU A 19 7.30 -6.63 -1.92
CA LEU A 19 7.50 -6.37 -3.34
C LEU A 19 6.58 -7.21 -4.24
N PHE A 20 5.83 -8.14 -3.70
CA PHE A 20 4.89 -8.98 -4.45
C PHE A 20 3.97 -8.19 -5.40
N PRO A 21 3.38 -7.02 -5.02
CA PRO A 21 2.57 -6.22 -5.93
C PRO A 21 3.30 -5.83 -7.21
N PHE A 22 4.57 -5.48 -7.12
CA PHE A 22 5.38 -5.11 -8.28
C PHE A 22 5.67 -6.32 -9.17
N PHE A 23 5.97 -7.47 -8.59
CA PHE A 23 6.15 -8.72 -9.35
C PHE A 23 4.86 -9.15 -10.05
N ALA A 24 3.71 -8.96 -9.39
CA ALA A 24 2.41 -9.27 -9.98
C ALA A 24 2.01 -8.32 -11.12
N LEU A 25 2.20 -7.01 -10.93
CA LEU A 25 1.84 -5.99 -11.91
C LEU A 25 2.77 -5.96 -13.13
N THR A 26 4.05 -6.29 -12.95
CA THR A 26 5.03 -6.37 -14.05
C THR A 26 5.02 -7.71 -14.77
N GLY A 27 4.28 -8.70 -14.29
CA GLY A 27 4.27 -10.04 -14.84
C GLY A 27 5.48 -10.90 -14.48
N LEU A 28 6.41 -10.40 -13.68
CA LEU A 28 7.61 -11.13 -13.25
C LEU A 28 7.27 -12.42 -12.49
N LYS A 29 6.11 -12.49 -11.85
CA LYS A 29 5.61 -13.71 -11.19
C LYS A 29 5.47 -14.91 -12.12
N PHE A 30 5.28 -14.69 -13.43
CA PHE A 30 5.18 -15.76 -14.42
C PHE A 30 6.55 -16.24 -14.89
N VAL A 31 7.56 -15.37 -14.85
CA VAL A 31 8.95 -15.69 -15.22
C VAL A 31 9.69 -16.37 -14.08
N PHE A 32 9.43 -15.93 -12.84
CA PHE A 32 10.04 -16.43 -11.62
C PHE A 32 9.00 -16.87 -10.59
N PRO A 33 8.33 -18.02 -10.76
CA PRO A 33 7.31 -18.50 -9.81
C PRO A 33 7.83 -18.68 -8.39
N GLN A 34 9.12 -18.91 -8.22
CA GLN A 34 9.80 -19.10 -6.94
C GLN A 34 9.73 -17.85 -6.04
N LEU A 35 9.59 -16.66 -6.63
CA LEU A 35 9.47 -15.39 -5.87
C LEU A 35 8.09 -15.22 -5.21
N VAL A 36 7.12 -16.06 -5.56
CA VAL A 36 5.72 -15.91 -5.17
C VAL A 36 5.27 -17.01 -4.21
N THR A 37 5.99 -18.15 -4.18
CA THR A 37 5.64 -19.32 -3.38
C THR A 37 6.26 -19.20 -1.99
N ILE A 38 5.66 -18.36 -1.14
CA ILE A 38 6.09 -18.15 0.24
C ILE A 38 5.01 -18.72 1.16
N PRO A 39 5.35 -19.52 2.17
CA PRO A 39 4.37 -20.11 3.08
C PRO A 39 3.74 -19.06 3.98
N ASP A 40 2.42 -19.10 4.12
CA ASP A 40 1.68 -18.28 5.06
C ASP A 40 1.55 -19.01 6.41
N PHE A 41 1.90 -18.31 7.48
CA PHE A 41 1.72 -18.81 8.84
C PHE A 41 0.34 -18.39 9.34
N VAL A 42 -0.58 -19.35 9.39
CA VAL A 42 -1.94 -19.13 9.86
C VAL A 42 -2.26 -20.06 11.03
N THR A 43 -2.93 -19.53 12.03
CA THR A 43 -3.32 -20.29 13.23
C THR A 43 -4.37 -21.35 12.91
N LYS A 44 -5.29 -21.03 11.98
CA LYS A 44 -6.30 -21.94 11.44
C LYS A 44 -6.45 -21.68 9.96
N THR A 45 -6.58 -22.74 9.16
CA THR A 45 -6.72 -22.65 7.69
C THR A 45 -7.94 -21.81 7.24
N GLU A 46 -8.96 -21.72 8.09
CA GLU A 46 -10.19 -20.96 7.84
C GLU A 46 -10.04 -19.45 8.14
N LEU A 47 -9.02 -19.06 8.93
CA LEU A 47 -8.79 -17.69 9.36
C LEU A 47 -7.61 -17.06 8.58
N THR A 48 -7.88 -16.63 7.38
CA THR A 48 -6.88 -16.05 6.46
C THR A 48 -6.64 -14.55 6.66
N THR A 49 -7.28 -13.92 7.65
CA THR A 49 -7.08 -12.49 7.93
C THR A 49 -5.68 -12.23 8.48
N LEU A 50 -4.95 -11.37 7.77
CA LEU A 50 -3.60 -10.93 8.13
C LEU A 50 -3.62 -9.43 8.42
N THR A 51 -2.83 -8.99 9.39
CA THR A 51 -2.69 -7.56 9.68
C THR A 51 -1.80 -6.88 8.65
N MET A 52 -1.93 -5.57 8.46
CA MET A 52 -1.11 -4.77 7.55
C MET A 52 0.40 -4.90 7.82
N PHE A 53 0.78 -5.23 9.06
CA PHE A 53 2.18 -5.37 9.46
C PHE A 53 2.78 -6.76 9.22
N TYR A 54 1.95 -7.72 8.82
CA TYR A 54 2.37 -9.11 8.63
C TYR A 54 3.55 -9.21 7.66
N ASP A 55 3.42 -8.65 6.47
CA ASP A 55 4.45 -8.75 5.43
C ASP A 55 5.72 -7.97 5.77
N ALA A 56 5.58 -6.82 6.43
CA ALA A 56 6.72 -6.04 6.88
C ALA A 56 7.55 -6.78 7.95
N TYR A 57 6.88 -7.49 8.85
CA TYR A 57 7.56 -8.33 9.83
C TYR A 57 8.16 -9.58 9.18
N TYR A 58 7.44 -10.20 8.26
CA TYR A 58 7.91 -11.38 7.53
C TYR A 58 9.22 -11.09 6.79
N ASP A 59 9.30 -9.94 6.12
CA ASP A 59 10.48 -9.56 5.34
C ASP A 59 11.65 -9.08 6.19
N PHE A 60 11.40 -8.22 7.19
CA PHE A 60 12.46 -7.47 7.89
C PHE A 60 12.36 -7.50 9.43
N GLY A 61 11.45 -8.29 10.00
CA GLY A 61 11.26 -8.39 11.42
C GLY A 61 10.76 -7.09 12.08
N ILE A 62 11.09 -6.91 13.36
CA ILE A 62 10.64 -5.77 14.16
C ILE A 62 11.09 -4.42 13.57
N ILE A 63 12.31 -4.34 13.08
CA ILE A 63 12.87 -3.10 12.49
C ILE A 63 12.09 -2.71 11.23
N GLY A 64 11.80 -3.68 10.36
CA GLY A 64 11.00 -3.45 9.16
C GLY A 64 9.57 -3.01 9.48
N THR A 65 8.96 -3.63 10.48
CA THR A 65 7.61 -3.24 10.94
C THR A 65 7.59 -1.81 11.47
N ALA A 66 8.57 -1.40 12.28
CA ALA A 66 8.68 -0.05 12.80
C ALA A 66 8.89 0.99 11.68
N LEU A 67 9.79 0.70 10.74
CA LEU A 67 10.04 1.56 9.58
C LEU A 67 8.82 1.67 8.67
N PHE A 68 8.14 0.57 8.42
CA PHE A 68 6.90 0.54 7.63
C PHE A 68 5.79 1.36 8.29
N ALA A 69 5.57 1.19 9.60
CA ALA A 69 4.61 1.99 10.37
C ALA A 69 4.91 3.49 10.28
N PHE A 70 6.19 3.86 10.37
CA PHE A 70 6.63 5.25 10.24
C PHE A 70 6.35 5.81 8.85
N ILE A 71 6.68 5.08 7.78
CA ILE A 71 6.43 5.48 6.39
C ILE A 71 4.93 5.66 6.13
N ILE A 72 4.11 4.73 6.60
CA ILE A 72 2.64 4.82 6.48
C ILE A 72 2.10 6.04 7.24
N GLY A 73 2.59 6.28 8.46
CA GLY A 73 2.22 7.47 9.24
C GLY A 73 2.59 8.78 8.53
N LEU A 74 3.79 8.87 7.97
CA LEU A 74 4.21 10.02 7.14
C LEU A 74 3.32 10.20 5.91
N THR A 75 2.98 9.11 5.23
CA THR A 75 2.10 9.15 4.04
C THR A 75 0.72 9.66 4.42
N ALA A 76 0.14 9.16 5.50
CA ALA A 76 -1.14 9.62 6.01
C ALA A 76 -1.12 11.12 6.37
N ALA A 77 -0.07 11.58 7.05
CA ALA A 77 0.14 12.99 7.37
C ALA A 77 0.27 13.84 6.08
N ALA A 78 1.10 13.42 5.13
CA ALA A 78 1.31 14.14 3.87
C ALA A 78 0.03 14.27 3.05
N VAL A 79 -0.81 13.23 3.01
CA VAL A 79 -2.08 13.25 2.28
C VAL A 79 -3.14 14.12 2.99
N SER A 80 -3.08 14.25 4.31
CA SER A 80 -4.03 15.07 5.08
C SER A 80 -3.86 16.57 4.85
N ILE A 81 -2.65 17.04 4.54
CA ILE A 81 -2.34 18.48 4.35
C ILE A 81 -3.09 19.09 3.15
N PRO A 82 -3.03 18.51 1.93
CA PRO A 82 -3.76 19.05 0.78
C PRO A 82 -5.28 19.04 0.94
N VAL A 83 -5.82 18.07 1.69
CA VAL A 83 -7.25 17.99 1.99
C VAL A 83 -7.71 19.22 2.77
N ARG A 84 -6.94 19.63 3.78
CA ARG A 84 -7.24 20.85 4.56
C ARG A 84 -7.21 22.13 3.71
N GLN A 85 -6.40 22.14 2.67
CA GLN A 85 -6.25 23.30 1.77
C GLN A 85 -7.30 23.35 0.64
N LYS A 86 -8.16 22.36 0.50
CA LYS A 86 -9.28 22.28 -0.48
C LYS A 86 -8.91 22.57 -1.94
N LYS A 87 -7.68 22.28 -2.34
CA LYS A 87 -7.15 22.66 -3.65
C LYS A 87 -7.63 21.81 -4.82
N ASN A 88 -7.90 20.52 -4.59
CA ASN A 88 -8.26 19.57 -5.65
C ASN A 88 -9.23 18.51 -5.12
N PRO A 89 -10.40 18.27 -5.78
CA PRO A 89 -11.35 17.25 -5.35
C PRO A 89 -10.77 15.83 -5.35
N MET A 90 -9.82 15.52 -6.25
CA MET A 90 -9.15 14.21 -6.26
C MET A 90 -8.34 13.93 -4.99
N THR A 91 -7.92 14.97 -4.27
CA THR A 91 -7.24 14.83 -2.98
C THR A 91 -8.12 14.15 -1.93
N TYR A 92 -9.43 14.42 -1.95
CA TYR A 92 -10.39 13.77 -1.04
C TYR A 92 -10.54 12.28 -1.34
N MET A 93 -10.54 11.90 -2.63
CA MET A 93 -10.57 10.49 -3.02
C MET A 93 -9.31 9.76 -2.54
N PHE A 94 -8.14 10.36 -2.76
CA PHE A 94 -6.87 9.77 -2.33
C PHE A 94 -6.79 9.64 -0.80
N TYR A 95 -7.21 10.69 -0.09
CA TYR A 95 -7.30 10.65 1.37
C TYR A 95 -8.28 9.57 1.86
N GLY A 96 -9.46 9.46 1.23
CA GLY A 96 -10.46 8.44 1.56
C GLY A 96 -9.93 7.01 1.37
N GLN A 97 -9.17 6.76 0.29
CA GLN A 97 -8.52 5.45 0.07
C GLN A 97 -7.52 5.12 1.19
N ILE A 98 -6.62 6.05 1.51
CA ILE A 98 -5.65 5.85 2.60
C ILE A 98 -6.35 5.67 3.94
N ALA A 99 -7.39 6.45 4.23
CA ALA A 99 -8.17 6.33 5.47
C ALA A 99 -8.84 4.95 5.60
N ILE A 100 -9.40 4.41 4.52
CA ILE A 100 -9.99 3.07 4.50
C ILE A 100 -8.92 2.00 4.73
N TYR A 101 -7.78 2.08 4.04
CA TYR A 101 -6.69 1.13 4.20
C TYR A 101 -6.14 1.12 5.63
N LEU A 102 -6.02 2.29 6.26
CA LEU A 102 -5.60 2.40 7.65
C LEU A 102 -6.68 1.95 8.63
N GLY A 103 -7.94 2.29 8.38
CA GLY A 103 -9.06 1.88 9.22
C GLY A 103 -9.28 0.37 9.24
N LEU A 104 -8.95 -0.32 8.15
CA LEU A 104 -9.06 -1.77 8.01
C LEU A 104 -7.70 -2.48 8.08
N ALA A 105 -6.67 -1.84 8.63
CA ALA A 105 -5.30 -2.34 8.71
C ALA A 105 -5.15 -3.66 9.49
N PHE A 106 -6.09 -3.95 10.38
CA PHE A 106 -6.10 -5.18 11.17
C PHE A 106 -6.72 -6.38 10.43
N PHE A 107 -7.38 -6.14 9.27
CA PHE A 107 -8.05 -7.21 8.51
C PHE A 107 -7.19 -7.77 7.39
N THR A 108 -6.31 -6.97 6.76
CA THR A 108 -5.62 -7.42 5.56
C THR A 108 -4.31 -6.66 5.30
N THR A 109 -3.43 -7.31 4.55
CA THR A 109 -2.16 -6.77 4.07
C THR A 109 -2.38 -5.92 2.81
N TRP A 110 -3.01 -4.75 2.97
CA TRP A 110 -3.37 -3.87 1.84
C TRP A 110 -2.20 -3.56 0.91
N PHE A 111 -1.02 -3.27 1.46
CA PHE A 111 0.12 -2.80 0.68
C PHE A 111 0.89 -3.91 -0.03
N SER A 112 0.62 -5.17 0.31
CA SER A 112 1.11 -6.34 -0.44
C SER A 112 0.10 -6.83 -1.49
N ASN A 113 -1.06 -6.16 -1.61
CA ASN A 113 -2.06 -6.49 -2.61
C ASN A 113 -1.86 -5.64 -3.88
N PRO A 114 -1.65 -6.26 -5.06
CA PRO A 114 -1.51 -5.55 -6.34
C PRO A 114 -2.68 -4.63 -6.68
N THR A 115 -3.90 -5.01 -6.32
CA THR A 115 -5.12 -4.22 -6.55
C THR A 115 -5.06 -2.87 -5.83
N THR A 116 -4.50 -2.82 -4.62
CA THR A 116 -4.32 -1.57 -3.86
C THR A 116 -3.43 -0.59 -4.63
N TRP A 117 -2.30 -1.05 -5.12
CA TRP A 117 -1.36 -0.22 -5.88
C TRP A 117 -1.95 0.23 -7.21
N PHE A 118 -2.72 -0.64 -7.89
CA PHE A 118 -3.44 -0.28 -9.10
C PHE A 118 -4.41 0.89 -8.85
N TRP A 119 -5.23 0.82 -7.81
CA TRP A 119 -6.20 1.87 -7.48
C TRP A 119 -5.51 3.15 -7.02
N LEU A 120 -4.44 3.07 -6.24
CA LEU A 120 -3.65 4.24 -5.84
C LEU A 120 -3.01 4.93 -7.05
N ALA A 121 -2.42 4.16 -7.96
CA ALA A 121 -1.82 4.68 -9.20
C ALA A 121 -2.88 5.34 -10.09
N LEU A 122 -4.04 4.72 -10.27
CA LEU A 122 -5.15 5.27 -11.04
C LEU A 122 -5.63 6.62 -10.45
N THR A 123 -5.82 6.68 -9.14
CA THR A 123 -6.24 7.91 -8.46
C THR A 123 -5.18 9.00 -8.57
N LEU A 124 -3.90 8.65 -8.48
CA LEU A 124 -2.79 9.59 -8.66
C LEU A 124 -2.74 10.13 -10.11
N MET A 125 -2.95 9.27 -11.09
CA MET A 125 -3.04 9.66 -12.50
C MET A 125 -4.21 10.63 -12.74
N MET A 126 -5.37 10.36 -12.18
CA MET A 126 -6.53 11.24 -12.25
C MET A 126 -6.26 12.59 -11.54
N TYR A 127 -5.60 12.57 -10.39
CA TYR A 127 -5.18 13.78 -9.67
C TYR A 127 -4.30 14.67 -10.55
N TRP A 128 -3.32 14.07 -11.22
CA TRP A 128 -2.41 14.80 -12.11
C TRP A 128 -3.13 15.35 -13.34
N PHE A 129 -4.00 14.58 -13.95
CA PHE A 129 -4.78 14.97 -15.13
C PHE A 129 -5.74 16.14 -14.84
N VAL A 130 -6.45 16.10 -13.72
CA VAL A 130 -7.34 17.20 -13.29
C VAL A 130 -6.54 18.45 -12.95
N GLY A 131 -5.36 18.31 -12.33
CA GLY A 131 -4.45 19.41 -12.03
C GLY A 131 -3.90 20.11 -13.28
N TYR A 132 -3.57 19.32 -14.31
CA TYR A 132 -3.07 19.81 -15.58
C TYR A 132 -4.15 20.62 -16.33
N ARG A 133 -5.38 20.12 -16.43
CA ARG A 133 -6.50 20.84 -17.07
C ARG A 133 -6.83 22.18 -16.43
N ARG A 134 -6.67 22.32 -15.12
CA ARG A 134 -6.92 23.60 -14.43
C ARG A 134 -5.88 24.66 -14.77
N LYS A 135 -4.61 24.30 -14.95
CA LYS A 135 -3.55 25.23 -15.37
C LYS A 135 -3.75 25.74 -16.80
N GLY A 136 -4.23 24.92 -17.72
CA GLY A 136 -4.50 25.32 -19.10
C GLY A 136 -5.65 26.33 -19.25
N LYS A 137 -6.67 26.26 -18.41
CA LYS A 137 -7.81 27.20 -18.46
C LYS A 137 -7.50 28.58 -17.86
N GLY A 138 -6.51 28.71 -16.98
CA GLY A 138 -6.12 30.00 -16.37
C GLY A 138 -5.28 30.89 -17.29
N SER A 139 -4.70 30.35 -18.37
CA SER A 139 -3.83 31.08 -19.29
C SER A 139 -4.58 31.80 -20.43
N HIS A 140 -5.85 31.45 -20.70
CA HIS A 140 -6.61 32.05 -21.83
C HIS A 140 -7.54 33.19 -21.41
N GLY A 141 -7.58 33.55 -20.12
CA GLY A 141 -8.48 34.61 -19.59
C GLY A 141 -7.84 35.93 -19.27
N ARG A 142 -6.56 36.16 -19.66
CA ARG A 142 -5.87 37.44 -19.51
C ARG A 142 -5.36 37.90 -20.89
N LYS A 143 -6.25 38.43 -21.70
CA LYS A 143 -5.94 39.38 -22.77
C LYS A 143 -6.94 40.50 -22.69
#